data_70982cd5c1be76bcf6fd5579c87f3987
#
_entry.id   70982cd5c1be76bcf6fd5579c87f3987
#
_cell.length_a   1.000
_cell.length_b   1.000
_cell.length_c   1.000
_cell.angle_alpha   90.00
_cell.angle_beta   90.00
_cell.angle_gamma   90.00
#
_symmetry.space_group_name_H-M   'P 1'
#
loop_
_entity.id
_entity.type
_entity.pdbx_description
1 polymer ?
#
loop_
_entity_poly.entity_id
_entity_poly.type
_entity_poly.pdbx_seq_one_letter_code
_entity_poly.pdbx_strand_id
1 'polypeptide(L)'
;IIYTSGTTGRPKGCELTHENFAELVNQTLSSSLGDVVRQDTSTVLFIPLAHVFARFVSVLTVAAGARCGHVSDIKRLSVSLQTFQPSFVLAVPRVFEKIYNAALLNAQSGGKEKIFRRGADVAIRWSRALDSGQMTAPLRLQRAFYSALIYRRIRTAMGGRLAYAVSGGGPLSTDLAHFFRGVGVTILEGYGLTETTAPITVGRPDRLKIGTVGHLSLIHI
;
A
#
# COMPACT_ATOMS: atom_id res chain seq x y z
N ILE A 1 25.56 -2.26 -3.78
CA ILE A 1 25.44 -3.42 -2.88
C ILE A 1 24.40 -3.09 -1.80
N ILE A 2 23.45 -3.99 -1.58
CA ILE A 2 22.48 -3.94 -0.49
C ILE A 2 22.65 -5.18 0.37
N TYR A 3 22.82 -5.00 1.68
CA TYR A 3 23.04 -6.11 2.60
C TYR A 3 21.73 -6.73 3.07
N THR A 4 21.72 -8.08 3.11
CA THR A 4 20.65 -8.88 3.72
C THR A 4 21.17 -9.55 4.99
N SER A 5 20.26 -9.87 5.92
CA SER A 5 20.64 -10.52 7.19
C SER A 5 21.20 -11.93 7.03
N GLY A 6 21.00 -12.56 5.87
CA GLY A 6 21.47 -13.92 5.58
C GLY A 6 20.89 -14.97 6.56
N THR A 7 20.60 -16.16 6.08
CA THR A 7 20.12 -17.29 6.92
C THR A 7 21.22 -17.88 7.81
N THR A 8 22.48 -17.55 7.55
CA THR A 8 23.68 -18.11 8.23
C THR A 8 24.29 -17.16 9.27
N GLY A 9 23.59 -16.09 9.65
CA GLY A 9 24.00 -15.15 10.71
C GLY A 9 25.01 -14.07 10.30
N ARG A 10 25.68 -14.18 9.15
CA ARG A 10 26.53 -13.11 8.61
C ARG A 10 25.77 -12.34 7.52
N PRO A 11 25.76 -10.99 7.54
CA PRO A 11 25.18 -10.20 6.46
C PRO A 11 25.82 -10.52 5.11
N LYS A 12 25.01 -10.71 4.08
CA LYS A 12 25.47 -10.94 2.70
C LYS A 12 25.16 -9.71 1.86
N GLY A 13 26.15 -9.24 1.10
CA GLY A 13 25.99 -8.13 0.15
C GLY A 13 25.37 -8.63 -1.15
N CYS A 14 24.20 -8.15 -1.48
CA CYS A 14 23.56 -8.39 -2.77
C CYS A 14 24.07 -7.37 -3.78
N GLU A 15 24.69 -7.81 -4.86
CA GLU A 15 25.21 -6.98 -5.94
C GLU A 15 24.09 -6.71 -6.95
N LEU A 16 23.55 -5.50 -6.92
CA LEU A 16 22.51 -5.04 -7.83
C LEU A 16 23.10 -4.02 -8.80
N THR A 17 22.88 -4.22 -10.09
CA THR A 17 23.32 -3.32 -11.15
C THR A 17 22.30 -2.21 -11.43
N HIS A 18 22.69 -1.18 -12.16
CA HIS A 18 21.76 -0.18 -12.67
C HIS A 18 20.74 -0.80 -13.63
N GLU A 19 21.14 -1.78 -14.41
CA GLU A 19 20.29 -2.51 -15.35
C GLU A 19 19.14 -3.22 -14.62
N ASN A 20 19.41 -3.89 -13.49
CA ASN A 20 18.36 -4.54 -12.70
C ASN A 20 17.27 -3.55 -12.29
N PHE A 21 17.65 -2.33 -11.86
CA PHE A 21 16.67 -1.29 -11.52
C PHE A 21 15.97 -0.73 -12.77
N ALA A 22 16.69 -0.49 -13.86
CA ALA A 22 16.15 0.09 -15.08
C ALA A 22 15.09 -0.83 -15.70
N GLU A 23 15.40 -2.12 -15.83
CA GLU A 23 14.46 -3.11 -16.38
C GLU A 23 13.20 -3.25 -15.52
N LEU A 24 13.35 -3.33 -14.20
CA LEU A 24 12.21 -3.44 -13.30
C LEU A 24 11.34 -2.18 -13.34
N VAL A 25 11.94 -1.00 -13.46
CA VAL A 25 11.23 0.28 -13.62
C VAL A 25 10.46 0.30 -14.94
N ASN A 26 11.11 -0.05 -16.05
CA ASN A 26 10.49 -0.09 -17.36
C ASN A 26 9.27 -1.00 -17.39
N GLN A 27 9.38 -2.20 -16.81
CA GLN A 27 8.26 -3.14 -16.72
C GLN A 27 7.14 -2.63 -15.83
N THR A 28 7.48 -2.02 -14.70
CA THR A 28 6.49 -1.44 -13.79
C THR A 28 5.69 -0.35 -14.51
N LEU A 29 6.37 0.57 -15.19
CA LEU A 29 5.74 1.68 -15.91
C LEU A 29 4.97 1.23 -17.15
N SER A 30 5.39 0.15 -17.81
CA SER A 30 4.68 -0.44 -18.97
C SER A 30 3.47 -1.29 -18.58
N SER A 31 3.29 -1.58 -17.30
CA SER A 31 2.14 -2.32 -16.77
C SER A 31 1.04 -1.38 -16.26
N SER A 32 -0.10 -1.93 -15.80
CA SER A 32 -1.14 -1.14 -15.11
C SER A 32 -0.68 -0.49 -13.80
N LEU A 33 0.52 -0.81 -13.30
CA LEU A 33 1.16 -0.08 -12.20
C LEU A 33 1.66 1.30 -12.63
N GLY A 34 1.91 1.51 -13.93
CA GLY A 34 2.18 2.83 -14.50
C GLY A 34 1.05 3.84 -14.28
N ASP A 35 -0.19 3.38 -14.13
CA ASP A 35 -1.32 4.25 -13.75
C ASP A 35 -1.26 4.69 -12.29
N VAL A 36 -0.59 3.93 -11.44
CA VAL A 36 -0.39 4.25 -10.02
C VAL A 36 0.78 5.22 -9.84
N VAL A 37 1.84 5.08 -10.67
CA VAL A 37 3.08 5.87 -10.56
C VAL A 37 3.36 6.59 -11.89
N ARG A 38 2.95 7.84 -11.99
CA ARG A 38 3.11 8.70 -13.17
C ARG A 38 3.37 10.15 -12.76
N GLN A 39 3.61 11.04 -13.69
CA GLN A 39 4.06 12.42 -13.47
C GLN A 39 3.16 13.25 -12.54
N ASP A 40 1.85 13.04 -12.54
CA ASP A 40 0.90 13.76 -11.67
C ASP A 40 0.70 13.11 -10.30
N THR A 41 1.38 12.00 -10.03
CA THR A 41 1.29 11.27 -8.76
C THR A 41 2.36 11.68 -7.75
N SER A 42 2.17 11.24 -6.52
CA SER A 42 3.08 11.58 -5.44
C SER A 42 3.13 10.50 -4.37
N THR A 43 4.31 10.33 -3.76
CA THR A 43 4.50 9.39 -2.66
C THR A 43 5.35 9.98 -1.54
N VAL A 44 5.24 9.38 -0.36
CA VAL A 44 6.10 9.66 0.79
C VAL A 44 6.88 8.40 1.15
N LEU A 45 8.20 8.48 1.10
CA LEU A 45 9.12 7.43 1.52
C LEU A 45 9.55 7.65 2.97
N PHE A 46 9.25 6.68 3.81
CA PHE A 46 9.64 6.63 5.23
C PHE A 46 10.37 5.33 5.59
N ILE A 47 10.49 4.41 4.62
CA ILE A 47 11.34 3.22 4.73
C ILE A 47 12.76 3.64 4.35
N PRO A 48 13.80 3.22 5.09
CA PRO A 48 15.18 3.58 4.78
C PRO A 48 15.60 3.15 3.37
N LEU A 49 16.33 4.01 2.65
CA LEU A 49 16.86 3.70 1.31
C LEU A 49 17.90 2.57 1.30
N ALA A 50 18.39 2.14 2.47
CA ALA A 50 19.16 0.91 2.61
C ALA A 50 18.34 -0.34 2.31
N HIS A 51 17.00 -0.26 2.38
CA HIS A 51 16.09 -1.33 2.00
C HIS A 51 15.81 -1.26 0.49
N VAL A 52 15.99 -2.38 -0.21
CA VAL A 52 15.87 -2.45 -1.69
C VAL A 52 14.53 -1.93 -2.19
N PHE A 53 13.44 -2.22 -1.49
CA PHE A 53 12.11 -1.82 -1.90
C PHE A 53 11.92 -0.30 -1.89
N ALA A 54 12.42 0.40 -0.85
CA ALA A 54 12.40 1.87 -0.81
C ALA A 54 13.28 2.48 -1.90
N ARG A 55 14.45 1.89 -2.14
CA ARG A 55 15.35 2.32 -3.21
C ARG A 55 14.72 2.14 -4.59
N PHE A 56 14.06 1.01 -4.84
CA PHE A 56 13.31 0.77 -6.08
C PHE A 56 12.25 1.86 -6.30
N VAL A 57 11.41 2.14 -5.29
CA VAL A 57 10.36 3.18 -5.41
C VAL A 57 10.99 4.57 -5.61
N SER A 58 12.15 4.87 -5.00
CA SER A 58 12.85 6.13 -5.24
C SER A 58 13.28 6.26 -6.70
N VAL A 59 13.85 5.21 -7.31
CA VAL A 59 14.23 5.21 -8.73
C VAL A 59 12.99 5.28 -9.63
N LEU A 60 11.95 4.51 -9.31
CA LEU A 60 10.69 4.49 -10.03
C LEU A 60 10.03 5.88 -10.08
N THR A 61 10.02 6.61 -8.96
CA THR A 61 9.45 7.97 -8.92
C THR A 61 10.21 8.96 -9.77
N VAL A 62 11.55 8.85 -9.82
CA VAL A 62 12.38 9.68 -10.71
C VAL A 62 12.07 9.37 -12.17
N ALA A 63 12.04 8.10 -12.56
CA ALA A 63 11.76 7.68 -13.92
C ALA A 63 10.34 8.07 -14.39
N ALA A 64 9.36 8.00 -13.51
CA ALA A 64 7.98 8.40 -13.78
C ALA A 64 7.73 9.92 -13.74
N GLY A 65 8.71 10.73 -13.30
CA GLY A 65 8.51 12.15 -13.04
C GLY A 65 7.55 12.45 -11.88
N ALA A 66 7.31 11.46 -11.00
CA ALA A 66 6.42 11.57 -9.86
C ALA A 66 7.09 12.34 -8.70
N ARG A 67 6.28 12.99 -7.85
CA ARG A 67 6.81 13.70 -6.68
C ARG A 67 7.08 12.74 -5.54
N CYS A 68 8.29 12.80 -4.96
CA CYS A 68 8.70 11.97 -3.83
C CYS A 68 9.11 12.83 -2.64
N GLY A 69 8.41 12.67 -1.51
CA GLY A 69 8.80 13.27 -0.23
C GLY A 69 9.51 12.23 0.64
N HIS A 70 10.54 12.65 1.39
CA HIS A 70 11.25 11.77 2.33
C HIS A 70 10.92 12.15 3.78
N VAL A 71 10.65 11.15 4.60
CA VAL A 71 10.39 11.30 6.04
C VAL A 71 11.38 10.46 6.81
N SER A 72 12.32 11.11 7.51
CA SER A 72 13.36 10.44 8.29
C SER A 72 12.85 9.93 9.65
N ASP A 73 11.86 10.61 10.24
CA ASP A 73 11.28 10.22 11.53
C ASP A 73 9.86 9.66 11.34
N ILE A 74 9.71 8.37 11.55
CA ILE A 74 8.43 7.67 11.43
C ILE A 74 7.35 8.20 12.41
N LYS A 75 7.74 8.85 13.50
CA LYS A 75 6.80 9.48 14.44
C LYS A 75 6.06 10.64 13.79
N ARG A 76 6.67 11.28 12.80
CA ARG A 76 6.09 12.38 12.02
C ARG A 76 5.31 11.92 10.80
N LEU A 77 5.23 10.62 10.54
CA LEU A 77 4.59 10.07 9.34
C LEU A 77 3.14 10.57 9.18
N SER A 78 2.34 10.55 10.24
CA SER A 78 0.93 11.00 10.17
C SER A 78 0.81 12.46 9.73
N VAL A 79 1.63 13.35 10.28
CA VAL A 79 1.67 14.77 9.89
C VAL A 79 2.15 14.91 8.46
N SER A 80 3.20 14.17 8.09
CA SER A 80 3.77 14.22 6.74
C SER A 80 2.78 13.73 5.68
N LEU A 81 2.01 12.67 5.96
CA LEU A 81 0.94 12.20 5.06
C LEU A 81 -0.14 13.27 4.86
N GLN A 82 -0.57 13.93 5.94
CA GLN A 82 -1.60 14.97 5.86
C GLN A 82 -1.14 16.22 5.13
N THR A 83 0.12 16.62 5.31
CA THR A 83 0.69 17.82 4.66
C THR A 83 1.03 17.56 3.20
N PHE A 84 1.67 16.43 2.89
CA PHE A 84 2.13 16.10 1.54
C PHE A 84 1.01 15.57 0.65
N GLN A 85 0.01 14.91 1.23
CA GLN A 85 -1.16 14.32 0.54
C GLN A 85 -0.76 13.39 -0.61
N PRO A 86 -0.03 12.30 -0.35
CA PRO A 86 0.41 11.39 -1.39
C PRO A 86 -0.78 10.70 -2.08
N SER A 87 -0.64 10.39 -3.37
CA SER A 87 -1.61 9.60 -4.14
C SER A 87 -1.39 8.09 -3.99
N PHE A 88 -0.14 7.69 -3.72
CA PHE A 88 0.20 6.31 -3.35
C PHE A 88 1.28 6.29 -2.25
N VAL A 89 1.37 5.17 -1.54
CA VAL A 89 2.44 4.96 -0.54
C VAL A 89 2.95 3.53 -0.59
N LEU A 90 4.21 3.37 -0.21
CA LEU A 90 4.83 2.09 0.06
C LEU A 90 4.91 1.90 1.57
N ALA A 91 4.38 0.78 2.08
CA ALA A 91 4.42 0.48 3.49
C ALA A 91 4.50 -1.03 3.76
N VAL A 92 4.99 -1.38 4.95
CA VAL A 92 4.90 -2.75 5.46
C VAL A 92 3.53 -2.98 6.12
N PRO A 93 3.02 -4.23 6.21
CA PRO A 93 1.70 -4.55 6.79
C PRO A 93 1.44 -3.90 8.14
N ARG A 94 2.46 -3.82 8.98
CA ARG A 94 2.39 -3.21 10.32
C ARG A 94 1.90 -1.76 10.34
N VAL A 95 2.13 -1.01 9.26
CA VAL A 95 1.66 0.38 9.15
C VAL A 95 0.13 0.41 9.02
N PHE A 96 -0.44 -0.47 8.20
CA PHE A 96 -1.88 -0.56 8.03
C PHE A 96 -2.59 -1.05 9.30
N GLU A 97 -2.00 -2.03 10.00
CA GLU A 97 -2.48 -2.47 11.31
C GLU A 97 -2.51 -1.30 12.31
N LYS A 98 -1.44 -0.50 12.38
CA LYS A 98 -1.38 0.67 13.26
C LYS A 98 -2.46 1.71 12.93
N ILE A 99 -2.72 1.97 11.65
CA ILE A 99 -3.76 2.91 11.22
C ILE A 99 -5.15 2.40 11.64
N TYR A 100 -5.44 1.11 11.39
CA TYR A 100 -6.70 0.48 11.80
C TYR A 100 -6.88 0.53 13.32
N ASN A 101 -5.87 0.10 14.07
CA ASN A 101 -5.91 0.06 15.54
C ASN A 101 -6.03 1.47 16.13
N ALA A 102 -5.34 2.47 15.60
CA ALA A 102 -5.49 3.85 16.04
C ALA A 102 -6.92 4.38 15.81
N ALA A 103 -7.51 4.06 14.66
CA ALA A 103 -8.90 4.44 14.39
C ALA A 103 -9.89 3.73 15.33
N LEU A 104 -9.66 2.46 15.64
CA LEU A 104 -10.46 1.68 16.62
C LEU A 104 -10.34 2.27 18.02
N LEU A 105 -9.12 2.52 18.51
CA LEU A 105 -8.86 3.11 19.82
C LEU A 105 -9.52 4.49 19.97
N ASN A 106 -9.44 5.33 18.95
CA ASN A 106 -10.13 6.62 18.93
C ASN A 106 -11.66 6.47 18.98
N ALA A 107 -12.20 5.43 18.34
CA ALA A 107 -13.63 5.13 18.40
C ALA A 107 -14.04 4.61 19.80
N GLN A 108 -13.19 3.80 20.43
CA GLN A 108 -13.39 3.30 21.80
C GLN A 108 -13.41 4.44 22.80
N SER A 109 -12.41 5.31 22.76
CA SER A 109 -12.32 6.49 23.66
C SER A 109 -13.50 7.43 23.51
N GLY A 110 -14.09 7.49 22.29
CA GLY A 110 -15.28 8.30 22.02
C GLY A 110 -16.62 7.56 22.21
N GLY A 111 -16.66 6.37 22.79
CA GLY A 111 -17.87 5.58 22.98
C GLY A 111 -18.53 5.07 21.70
N LYS A 112 -17.80 5.07 20.56
CA LYS A 112 -18.30 4.75 19.21
C LYS A 112 -17.75 3.42 18.65
N GLU A 113 -17.22 2.57 19.49
CA GLU A 113 -16.63 1.29 19.07
C GLU A 113 -17.59 0.44 18.23
N LYS A 114 -18.84 0.27 18.71
CA LYS A 114 -19.85 -0.53 17.99
C LYS A 114 -20.13 0.04 16.57
N ILE A 115 -20.11 1.36 16.45
CA ILE A 115 -20.31 2.03 15.14
C ILE A 115 -19.12 1.77 14.25
N PHE A 116 -17.89 1.87 14.78
CA PHE A 116 -16.68 1.57 14.03
C PHE A 116 -16.63 0.12 13.54
N ARG A 117 -16.91 -0.85 14.42
CA ARG A 117 -16.91 -2.28 14.05
C ARG A 117 -17.93 -2.60 12.97
N ARG A 118 -19.16 -2.06 13.07
CA ARG A 118 -20.17 -2.19 12.02
C ARG A 118 -19.71 -1.55 10.69
N GLY A 119 -19.10 -0.38 10.76
CA GLY A 119 -18.52 0.27 9.58
C GLY A 119 -17.40 -0.57 8.96
N ALA A 120 -16.53 -1.16 9.76
CA ALA A 120 -15.47 -2.04 9.27
C ALA A 120 -16.05 -3.29 8.57
N ASP A 121 -17.08 -3.93 9.15
CA ASP A 121 -17.79 -5.03 8.51
C ASP A 121 -18.43 -4.62 7.17
N VAL A 122 -19.08 -3.48 7.11
CA VAL A 122 -19.65 -2.94 5.85
C VAL A 122 -18.57 -2.70 4.80
N ALA A 123 -17.40 -2.17 5.18
CA ALA A 123 -16.28 -1.96 4.27
C ALA A 123 -15.77 -3.30 3.69
N ILE A 124 -15.60 -4.32 4.54
CA ILE A 124 -15.17 -5.65 4.12
C ILE A 124 -16.19 -6.30 3.19
N ARG A 125 -17.47 -6.30 3.57
CA ARG A 125 -18.55 -6.85 2.74
C ARG A 125 -18.66 -6.15 1.39
N TRP A 126 -18.53 -4.83 1.38
CA TRP A 126 -18.54 -4.05 0.15
C TRP A 126 -17.39 -4.43 -0.78
N SER A 127 -16.19 -4.57 -0.22
CA SER A 127 -15.01 -4.98 -0.98
C SER A 127 -15.15 -6.40 -1.54
N ARG A 128 -15.66 -7.35 -0.76
CA ARG A 128 -15.94 -8.72 -1.22
C ARG A 128 -17.04 -8.77 -2.29
N ALA A 129 -18.04 -7.91 -2.17
CA ALA A 129 -19.10 -7.80 -3.17
C ALA A 129 -18.61 -7.27 -4.52
N LEU A 130 -17.53 -6.46 -4.55
CA LEU A 130 -16.85 -6.07 -5.79
C LEU A 130 -16.23 -7.28 -6.49
N ASP A 131 -15.59 -8.18 -5.73
CA ASP A 131 -14.92 -9.36 -6.29
C ASP A 131 -15.91 -10.40 -6.82
N SER A 132 -17.06 -10.56 -6.13
CA SER A 132 -18.10 -11.52 -6.53
C SER A 132 -19.12 -10.97 -7.53
N GLY A 133 -19.10 -9.68 -7.83
CA GLY A 133 -20.12 -9.02 -8.65
C GLY A 133 -21.49 -8.89 -7.98
N GLN A 134 -21.62 -9.25 -6.70
CA GLN A 134 -22.90 -9.29 -5.95
C GLN A 134 -23.18 -7.98 -5.18
N MET A 135 -23.06 -6.87 -5.86
CA MET A 135 -23.28 -5.55 -5.25
C MET A 135 -24.77 -5.23 -5.11
N THR A 136 -25.25 -5.06 -3.88
CA THR A 136 -26.65 -4.72 -3.58
C THR A 136 -26.86 -3.24 -3.28
N ALA A 137 -28.05 -2.69 -3.55
CA ALA A 137 -28.39 -1.29 -3.26
C ALA A 137 -28.30 -0.97 -1.74
N PRO A 138 -28.79 -1.83 -0.81
CA PRO A 138 -28.62 -1.60 0.62
C PRO A 138 -27.16 -1.50 1.04
N LEU A 139 -26.27 -2.33 0.48
CA LEU A 139 -24.85 -2.29 0.80
C LEU A 139 -24.19 -0.99 0.31
N ARG A 140 -24.58 -0.47 -0.87
CA ARG A 140 -24.14 0.82 -1.38
C ARG A 140 -24.54 1.95 -0.45
N LEU A 141 -25.78 1.97 0.04
CA LEU A 141 -26.28 2.98 0.98
C LEU A 141 -25.55 2.89 2.33
N GLN A 142 -25.36 1.68 2.88
CA GLN A 142 -24.61 1.49 4.11
C GLN A 142 -23.19 2.02 3.97
N ARG A 143 -22.49 1.68 2.86
CA ARG A 143 -21.14 2.20 2.62
C ARG A 143 -21.10 3.72 2.51
N ALA A 144 -22.06 4.34 1.83
CA ALA A 144 -22.15 5.80 1.73
C ALA A 144 -22.34 6.45 3.11
N PHE A 145 -23.21 5.90 3.95
CA PHE A 145 -23.42 6.35 5.32
C PHE A 145 -22.13 6.26 6.15
N TYR A 146 -21.46 5.10 6.18
CA TYR A 146 -20.20 4.93 6.91
C TYR A 146 -19.04 5.70 6.27
N SER A 147 -19.10 6.01 4.98
CA SER A 147 -18.11 6.87 4.33
C SER A 147 -18.14 8.29 4.91
N ALA A 148 -19.32 8.87 5.14
CA ALA A 148 -19.45 10.17 5.77
C ALA A 148 -19.02 10.13 7.26
N LEU A 149 -19.36 9.06 7.96
CA LEU A 149 -19.19 8.97 9.42
C LEU A 149 -17.77 8.55 9.84
N ILE A 150 -17.15 7.60 9.12
CA ILE A 150 -15.89 6.94 9.50
C ILE A 150 -14.82 7.04 8.42
N TYR A 151 -15.13 6.60 7.17
CA TYR A 151 -14.06 6.36 6.19
C TYR A 151 -13.40 7.65 5.72
N ARG A 152 -14.15 8.74 5.66
CA ARG A 152 -13.58 10.07 5.34
C ARG A 152 -12.50 10.47 6.34
N ARG A 153 -12.70 10.21 7.64
CA ARG A 153 -11.71 10.52 8.69
C ARG A 153 -10.45 9.68 8.53
N ILE A 154 -10.61 8.38 8.23
CA ILE A 154 -9.47 7.48 7.97
C ILE A 154 -8.68 7.94 6.75
N ARG A 155 -9.38 8.24 5.63
CA ARG A 155 -8.71 8.77 4.42
C ARG A 155 -8.00 10.09 4.70
N THR A 156 -8.60 11.01 5.43
CA THR A 156 -7.97 12.29 5.80
C THR A 156 -6.71 12.07 6.63
N ALA A 157 -6.73 11.13 7.58
CA ALA A 157 -5.55 10.77 8.37
C ALA A 157 -4.40 10.20 7.51
N MET A 158 -4.75 9.60 6.35
CA MET A 158 -3.80 9.10 5.35
C MET A 158 -3.47 10.13 4.26
N GLY A 159 -3.83 11.40 4.42
CA GLY A 159 -3.56 12.49 3.48
C GLY A 159 -4.73 12.86 2.56
N GLY A 160 -5.83 12.11 2.56
CA GLY A 160 -7.07 12.44 1.82
C GLY A 160 -7.05 12.09 0.33
N ARG A 161 -5.88 12.03 -0.32
CA ARG A 161 -5.70 11.74 -1.75
C ARG A 161 -5.20 10.33 -2.06
N LEU A 162 -4.89 9.55 -1.01
CA LEU A 162 -4.33 8.21 -1.17
C LEU A 162 -5.35 7.28 -1.83
N ALA A 163 -5.06 6.83 -3.05
CA ALA A 163 -5.87 5.88 -3.80
C ALA A 163 -5.30 4.45 -3.70
N TYR A 164 -3.97 4.35 -3.76
CA TYR A 164 -3.27 3.08 -3.75
C TYR A 164 -2.21 3.04 -2.65
N ALA A 165 -2.01 1.85 -2.11
CA ALA A 165 -0.86 1.56 -1.27
C ALA A 165 -0.22 0.25 -1.75
N VAL A 166 1.10 0.16 -1.70
CA VAL A 166 1.82 -1.09 -1.98
C VAL A 166 2.30 -1.66 -0.65
N SER A 167 1.96 -2.90 -0.38
CA SER A 167 2.36 -3.61 0.83
C SER A 167 3.33 -4.73 0.50
N GLY A 168 4.47 -4.76 1.18
CA GLY A 168 5.48 -5.81 1.01
C GLY A 168 6.29 -6.04 2.28
N GLY A 169 7.18 -7.03 2.25
CA GLY A 169 8.02 -7.39 3.38
C GLY A 169 7.33 -8.21 4.48
N GLY A 170 6.11 -8.67 4.24
CA GLY A 170 5.34 -9.54 5.13
C GLY A 170 3.90 -9.73 4.65
N PRO A 171 3.19 -10.75 5.16
CA PRO A 171 1.81 -11.00 4.79
C PRO A 171 0.87 -9.93 5.37
N LEU A 172 -0.08 -9.49 4.57
CA LEU A 172 -1.17 -8.61 4.99
C LEU A 172 -2.41 -9.45 5.31
N SER A 173 -3.12 -9.12 6.38
CA SER A 173 -4.41 -9.75 6.67
C SER A 173 -5.41 -9.45 5.54
N THR A 174 -6.05 -10.51 5.02
CA THR A 174 -7.08 -10.40 3.96
C THR A 174 -8.22 -9.48 4.37
N ASP A 175 -8.68 -9.56 5.62
CA ASP A 175 -9.74 -8.68 6.13
C ASP A 175 -9.29 -7.23 6.18
N LEU A 176 -8.02 -6.99 6.55
CA LEU A 176 -7.46 -5.64 6.57
C LEU A 176 -7.35 -5.05 5.16
N ALA A 177 -6.94 -5.85 4.17
CA ALA A 177 -6.91 -5.44 2.77
C ALA A 177 -8.32 -5.10 2.24
N HIS A 178 -9.33 -5.97 2.52
CA HIS A 178 -10.73 -5.68 2.19
C HIS A 178 -11.25 -4.44 2.91
N PHE A 179 -10.92 -4.25 4.18
CA PHE A 179 -11.30 -3.06 4.93
C PHE A 179 -10.80 -1.79 4.24
N PHE A 180 -9.50 -1.70 3.95
CA PHE A 180 -8.92 -0.50 3.31
C PHE A 180 -9.51 -0.25 1.92
N ARG A 181 -9.72 -1.29 1.10
CA ARG A 181 -10.39 -1.16 -0.19
C ARG A 181 -11.82 -0.63 -0.03
N GLY A 182 -12.56 -1.12 0.99
CA GLY A 182 -13.89 -0.62 1.34
C GLY A 182 -13.90 0.82 1.81
N VAL A 183 -12.87 1.25 2.53
CA VAL A 183 -12.63 2.65 2.92
C VAL A 183 -12.30 3.53 1.72
N GLY A 184 -11.76 2.98 0.64
CA GLY A 184 -11.39 3.68 -0.60
C GLY A 184 -9.89 3.81 -0.83
N VAL A 185 -9.08 2.96 -0.19
CA VAL A 185 -7.63 2.84 -0.41
C VAL A 185 -7.33 1.40 -0.81
N THR A 186 -6.94 1.18 -2.05
CA THR A 186 -6.61 -0.17 -2.54
C THR A 186 -5.18 -0.54 -2.17
N ILE A 187 -5.00 -1.64 -1.44
CA ILE A 187 -3.68 -2.15 -1.11
C ILE A 187 -3.30 -3.24 -2.12
N LEU A 188 -2.20 -3.02 -2.80
CA LEU A 188 -1.58 -3.95 -3.73
C LEU A 188 -0.48 -4.69 -2.98
N GLU A 189 -0.67 -5.99 -2.74
CA GLU A 189 0.36 -6.79 -2.10
C GLU A 189 1.44 -7.17 -3.10
N GLY A 190 2.69 -7.19 -2.65
CA GLY A 190 3.84 -7.61 -3.43
C GLY A 190 4.77 -8.52 -2.64
N TYR A 191 5.39 -9.45 -3.34
CA TYR A 191 6.43 -10.32 -2.81
C TYR A 191 7.71 -10.11 -3.60
N GLY A 192 8.83 -10.11 -2.90
CA GLY A 192 10.16 -9.99 -3.50
C GLY A 192 11.26 -10.10 -2.47
N LEU A 193 12.47 -10.17 -2.97
CA LEU A 193 13.69 -10.30 -2.21
C LEU A 193 14.66 -9.19 -2.58
N THR A 194 15.67 -8.94 -1.77
CA THR A 194 16.76 -8.03 -2.13
C THR A 194 17.48 -8.55 -3.38
N GLU A 195 17.68 -9.86 -3.45
CA GLU A 195 18.35 -10.56 -4.54
C GLU A 195 17.60 -10.46 -5.89
N THR A 196 16.33 -10.11 -5.87
CA THR A 196 15.49 -9.90 -7.07
C THR A 196 15.21 -8.43 -7.36
N THR A 197 15.98 -7.52 -6.76
CA THR A 197 15.86 -6.05 -6.93
C THR A 197 14.52 -5.47 -6.42
N ALA A 198 13.83 -6.13 -5.56
CA ALA A 198 12.55 -5.86 -4.90
C ALA A 198 11.40 -6.75 -5.44
N PRO A 199 10.30 -6.25 -6.10
CA PRO A 199 9.17 -7.12 -6.35
C PRO A 199 9.42 -8.15 -7.47
N ILE A 200 9.16 -9.42 -7.17
CA ILE A 200 8.99 -10.51 -8.14
C ILE A 200 7.53 -10.51 -8.61
N THR A 201 6.62 -10.26 -7.67
CA THR A 201 5.19 -10.18 -7.92
C THR A 201 4.59 -8.95 -7.25
N VAL A 202 3.60 -8.35 -7.87
CA VAL A 202 2.80 -7.26 -7.31
C VAL A 202 1.36 -7.40 -7.77
N GLY A 203 0.40 -7.18 -6.86
CA GLY A 203 -0.99 -7.02 -7.20
C GLY A 203 -1.18 -5.86 -8.16
N ARG A 204 -2.01 -6.04 -9.19
CA ARG A 204 -2.27 -5.03 -10.21
C ARG A 204 -3.67 -4.46 -10.08
N PRO A 205 -3.88 -3.15 -10.33
CA PRO A 205 -5.21 -2.54 -10.25
C PRO A 205 -6.27 -3.21 -11.14
N ASP A 206 -5.87 -3.63 -12.35
CA ASP A 206 -6.73 -4.28 -13.35
C ASP A 206 -7.03 -5.75 -13.07
N ARG A 207 -6.23 -6.42 -12.21
CA ARG A 207 -6.35 -7.85 -11.88
C ARG A 207 -6.12 -8.10 -10.39
N LEU A 208 -6.74 -7.29 -9.55
CA LEU A 208 -6.57 -7.41 -8.10
C LEU A 208 -7.28 -8.64 -7.56
N LYS A 209 -6.52 -9.48 -6.86
CA LYS A 209 -7.04 -10.59 -6.06
C LYS A 209 -6.50 -10.47 -4.63
N ILE A 210 -7.33 -9.96 -3.71
CA ILE A 210 -6.95 -9.79 -2.31
C ILE A 210 -6.61 -11.13 -1.66
N GLY A 211 -5.57 -11.15 -0.82
CA GLY A 211 -5.03 -12.37 -0.20
C GLY A 211 -4.05 -13.14 -1.09
N THR A 212 -3.59 -12.52 -2.17
CA THR A 212 -2.50 -13.02 -3.02
C THR A 212 -1.48 -11.92 -3.26
N VAL A 213 -0.24 -12.32 -3.52
CA VAL A 213 0.86 -11.39 -3.80
C VAL A 213 0.92 -10.90 -5.25
N GLY A 214 -0.14 -11.18 -6.03
CA GLY A 214 -0.24 -10.74 -7.42
C GLY A 214 0.34 -11.72 -8.43
N HIS A 215 0.56 -11.23 -9.65
CA HIS A 215 1.09 -12.01 -10.76
C HIS A 215 2.60 -11.90 -10.85
N LEU A 216 3.26 -12.95 -11.36
CA LEU A 216 4.67 -12.88 -11.69
C LEU A 216 4.94 -11.76 -12.69
N SER A 217 6.05 -11.06 -12.48
CA SER A 217 6.53 -10.10 -13.48
C SER A 217 7.11 -10.86 -14.69
N LEU A 218 7.06 -10.24 -15.87
CA LEU A 218 7.54 -10.85 -17.11
C LEU A 218 9.05 -11.15 -17.13
N ILE A 219 9.84 -10.54 -16.22
CA ILE A 219 11.28 -10.82 -16.07
C ILE A 219 11.56 -12.22 -15.50
N HIS A 220 10.61 -12.79 -14.78
CA HIS A 220 10.79 -14.01 -14.01
C HIS A 220 10.11 -15.23 -14.65
N ILE A 221 9.73 -15.15 -15.92
CA ILE A 221 9.19 -16.27 -16.70
C ILE A 221 10.28 -16.82 -17.61
#